data_fd86976d8e7b2c46ec71441865bd6768
#
_entry.id   fd86976d8e7b2c46ec71441865bd6768
#
_cell.length_a   1.000
_cell.length_b   1.000
_cell.length_c   1.000
_cell.angle_alpha   90.00
_cell.angle_beta   90.00
_cell.angle_gamma   90.00
#
_symmetry.space_group_name_H-M   'P 1'
#
loop_
_entity.id
_entity.type
_entity.pdbx_description
1 polymer ?
#
loop_
_entity_poly.entity_id
_entity_poly.type
_entity_poly.pdbx_seq_one_letter_code
_entity_poly.pdbx_strand_id
1 'polypeptide(L)'
;MHARPIALPVKILLLALVLFAGACARQPSTEFGTTFEPKPKWSTKKPLDDLRELPQDTLAYLDKNKADVPMLTPEAAKMRSEIYIERLFGPWRGGNPAYARKVASKMLASYSKKPGYDENGMAHLRPWTDRITWNANMRSFASARRPAIAVSNTNLRAMPTMDPRYGTPGRPGQGYPFDMLQMSALWVGTPVLVDHISRDGAWALVETAIAPGWVRAEDLAYVDEPFMSQYLSKAFAGFIAEEVPLLPGVRKEVRAGVGAVLPVEDTDGVRLKILVPAPGPGGRAETRPVWVTQGQAVLMPMPATPANIARAANQMMGQAYGWGGLDGKRDCSAATRDVLAPFGLWLPRNSSYQAKAGSYISLEGMAGEDKEQAILKYGVPYSTLIWMPGHILLYIGQYKGHPVVFHNMWGMRTLEPNGTDGRRVVGKAVVTTLRLGEIYPEVGPGRIMLNRVKGLTLVAPADGRDIPEPEAEAPDDSQ
;
A
#
# COMPACT_ATOMS: atom_id res chain seq x y z
N MET A 1 -49.83 34.60 55.44
CA MET A 1 -50.63 33.37 55.46
C MET A 1 -49.68 32.20 55.17
N HIS A 2 -49.56 31.36 56.18
CA HIS A 2 -48.62 30.23 56.27
C HIS A 2 -49.13 29.04 55.48
N ALA A 3 -48.20 28.32 54.79
CA ALA A 3 -48.40 26.92 54.57
C ALA A 3 -47.01 26.21 54.62
N ARG A 4 -46.93 25.27 55.55
CA ARG A 4 -45.74 24.45 55.86
C ARG A 4 -45.56 23.30 54.92
N PRO A 5 -44.35 22.73 54.85
CA PRO A 5 -44.04 21.56 54.00
C PRO A 5 -44.47 20.28 54.76
N ILE A 6 -44.99 19.33 53.97
CA ILE A 6 -45.30 17.97 54.49
C ILE A 6 -44.11 17.07 54.14
N ALA A 7 -43.52 16.54 55.18
CA ALA A 7 -42.54 15.47 55.16
C ALA A 7 -43.23 14.10 55.04
N LEU A 8 -42.85 13.23 54.15
CA LEU A 8 -43.24 11.81 54.19
C LEU A 8 -42.02 10.93 54.51
N PRO A 9 -42.25 9.88 55.34
CA PRO A 9 -41.18 9.14 55.95
C PRO A 9 -40.57 8.04 55.07
N VAL A 10 -39.27 7.87 55.25
CA VAL A 10 -38.48 6.73 54.79
C VAL A 10 -39.01 5.45 55.48
N LYS A 11 -39.53 4.52 54.68
CA LYS A 11 -39.71 3.12 55.12
C LYS A 11 -38.59 2.26 54.62
N ILE A 12 -37.75 1.86 55.56
CA ILE A 12 -36.83 0.76 55.51
C ILE A 12 -37.63 -0.52 55.21
N LEU A 13 -37.22 -1.22 54.12
CA LEU A 13 -37.63 -2.59 53.89
C LEU A 13 -36.39 -3.47 53.86
N LEU A 14 -36.15 -4.09 55.01
CA LEU A 14 -35.18 -5.17 55.25
C LEU A 14 -35.82 -6.51 54.84
N LEU A 15 -34.99 -7.33 54.21
CA LEU A 15 -34.93 -8.80 54.30
C LEU A 15 -36.02 -9.65 53.65
N ALA A 16 -35.56 -10.37 52.63
CA ALA A 16 -35.81 -11.82 52.55
C ALA A 16 -34.70 -12.49 51.72
N LEU A 17 -33.66 -12.94 52.43
CA LEU A 17 -32.72 -13.94 51.93
C LEU A 17 -33.46 -15.29 51.95
N VAL A 18 -33.94 -15.78 50.81
CA VAL A 18 -34.44 -17.14 50.72
C VAL A 18 -33.30 -17.98 50.16
N LEU A 19 -32.74 -18.79 51.03
CA LEU A 19 -31.87 -19.91 50.70
C LEU A 19 -32.66 -20.96 49.92
N PHE A 20 -32.46 -21.03 48.59
CA PHE A 20 -32.78 -22.20 47.80
C PHE A 20 -31.55 -23.09 47.70
N ALA A 21 -31.43 -24.03 48.65
CA ALA A 21 -30.69 -25.25 48.44
C ALA A 21 -31.54 -26.16 47.54
N GLY A 22 -31.28 -26.15 46.28
CA GLY A 22 -31.97 -26.94 45.27
C GLY A 22 -30.97 -27.68 44.40
N ALA A 23 -30.80 -28.95 44.69
CA ALA A 23 -30.36 -30.07 43.86
C ALA A 23 -29.61 -29.71 42.57
N CYS A 24 -28.31 -29.98 42.54
CA CYS A 24 -27.53 -30.19 41.31
C CYS A 24 -28.11 -31.38 40.53
N ALA A 25 -29.05 -31.12 39.63
CA ALA A 25 -29.30 -32.02 38.53
C ALA A 25 -28.13 -31.89 37.55
N ARG A 26 -27.28 -32.91 37.45
CA ARG A 26 -26.29 -33.05 36.39
C ARG A 26 -27.07 -33.11 35.07
N GLN A 27 -27.03 -32.01 34.32
CA GLN A 27 -27.31 -32.07 32.87
C GLN A 27 -26.19 -32.87 32.21
N PRO A 28 -26.51 -33.76 31.25
CA PRO A 28 -25.52 -34.45 30.49
C PRO A 28 -24.74 -33.39 29.72
N SER A 29 -23.43 -33.33 29.90
CA SER A 29 -22.49 -32.57 29.08
C SER A 29 -22.61 -33.15 27.67
N THR A 30 -23.33 -32.46 26.78
CA THR A 30 -23.09 -32.58 25.36
C THR A 30 -21.66 -32.08 25.18
N GLU A 31 -20.74 -33.02 25.03
CA GLU A 31 -19.42 -32.75 24.48
C GLU A 31 -19.61 -32.11 23.12
N PHE A 32 -19.65 -30.79 23.05
CA PHE A 32 -19.26 -30.09 21.86
C PHE A 32 -17.80 -30.46 21.65
N GLY A 33 -17.57 -31.44 20.78
CA GLY A 33 -16.27 -31.75 20.24
C GLY A 33 -15.76 -30.51 19.52
N THR A 34 -15.17 -29.58 20.27
CA THR A 34 -14.26 -28.61 19.70
C THR A 34 -13.03 -29.40 19.29
N THR A 35 -13.04 -29.93 18.07
CA THR A 35 -11.81 -30.17 17.38
C THR A 35 -11.17 -28.80 17.19
N PHE A 36 -10.45 -28.35 18.22
CA PHE A 36 -9.47 -27.31 18.05
C PHE A 36 -8.50 -27.83 17.01
N GLU A 37 -8.67 -27.43 15.74
CA GLU A 37 -7.54 -27.51 14.83
C GLU A 37 -6.38 -26.79 15.52
N PRO A 38 -5.23 -27.46 15.72
CA PRO A 38 -4.13 -26.85 16.40
C PRO A 38 -3.79 -25.57 15.64
N LYS A 39 -3.78 -24.44 16.35
CA LYS A 39 -3.26 -23.18 15.83
C LYS A 39 -2.00 -23.51 15.04
N PRO A 40 -1.86 -23.02 13.79
CA PRO A 40 -0.69 -23.34 13.00
C PRO A 40 0.52 -23.04 13.87
N LYS A 41 1.32 -24.08 14.18
CA LYS A 41 2.56 -23.92 14.92
C LYS A 41 3.38 -22.95 14.10
N TRP A 42 3.50 -21.71 14.56
CA TRP A 42 4.41 -20.74 13.95
C TRP A 42 5.75 -21.45 13.91
N SER A 43 6.16 -21.81 12.70
CA SER A 43 7.38 -22.59 12.52
C SER A 43 8.52 -21.83 13.17
N THR A 44 9.15 -22.45 14.15
CA THR A 44 10.46 -22.05 14.72
C THR A 44 11.60 -22.30 13.71
N LYS A 45 11.27 -22.47 12.42
CA LYS A 45 12.23 -22.62 11.33
C LYS A 45 13.18 -21.42 11.36
N LYS A 46 14.50 -21.70 11.32
CA LYS A 46 15.54 -20.66 11.25
C LYS A 46 15.22 -19.66 10.13
N PRO A 47 15.59 -18.39 10.28
CA PRO A 47 15.47 -17.41 9.19
C PRO A 47 16.09 -17.96 7.91
N LEU A 48 15.54 -17.56 6.77
CA LEU A 48 16.07 -17.94 5.45
C LEU A 48 17.53 -17.51 5.32
N ASP A 49 18.35 -18.31 4.65
CA ASP A 49 19.79 -18.11 4.61
C ASP A 49 20.19 -16.76 4.05
N ASP A 50 19.56 -16.31 2.96
CA ASP A 50 19.80 -14.97 2.41
C ASP A 50 19.64 -13.86 3.46
N LEU A 51 18.65 -13.98 4.37
CA LEU A 51 18.41 -12.96 5.41
C LEU A 51 19.48 -12.97 6.52
N ARG A 52 20.30 -14.00 6.58
CA ARG A 52 21.41 -14.10 7.53
C ARG A 52 22.75 -13.76 6.89
N GLU A 53 22.92 -14.12 5.62
CA GLU A 53 24.20 -14.05 4.91
C GLU A 53 24.38 -12.75 4.13
N LEU A 54 23.29 -12.21 3.60
CA LEU A 54 23.33 -10.97 2.82
C LEU A 54 23.23 -9.74 3.74
N PRO A 55 24.07 -8.73 3.55
CA PRO A 55 23.86 -7.43 4.15
C PRO A 55 22.43 -6.92 3.87
N GLN A 56 21.66 -6.66 4.92
CA GLN A 56 20.33 -6.06 4.81
C GLN A 56 20.44 -4.54 4.75
N ASP A 57 21.28 -4.08 3.81
CA ASP A 57 21.61 -2.69 3.53
C ASP A 57 21.85 -2.55 2.02
N THR A 58 20.97 -1.81 1.34
CA THR A 58 21.06 -1.63 -0.11
C THR A 58 22.34 -0.90 -0.53
N LEU A 59 22.94 -0.09 0.35
CA LEU A 59 24.21 0.59 0.07
C LEU A 59 25.40 -0.37 -0.06
N ALA A 60 25.32 -1.56 0.55
CA ALA A 60 26.38 -2.56 0.50
C ALA A 60 26.64 -3.14 -0.91
N TYR A 61 25.72 -2.92 -1.85
CA TYR A 61 25.78 -3.46 -3.21
C TYR A 61 26.14 -2.42 -4.27
N LEU A 62 26.49 -1.20 -3.84
CA LEU A 62 26.88 -0.12 -4.76
C LEU A 62 28.22 -0.40 -5.44
N ASP A 63 28.27 -0.20 -6.75
CA ASP A 63 29.53 0.00 -7.46
C ASP A 63 30.06 1.39 -7.11
N LYS A 64 31.20 1.44 -6.39
CA LYS A 64 31.81 2.70 -5.92
C LYS A 64 32.11 3.68 -7.03
N ASN A 65 32.39 3.20 -8.25
CA ASN A 65 32.72 4.04 -9.40
C ASN A 65 31.47 4.67 -10.05
N LYS A 66 30.28 4.09 -9.79
CA LYS A 66 29.00 4.51 -10.39
C LYS A 66 27.98 5.02 -9.37
N ALA A 67 28.29 4.92 -8.08
CA ALA A 67 27.35 5.19 -7.00
C ALA A 67 26.68 6.58 -7.10
N ASP A 68 27.45 7.59 -7.45
CA ASP A 68 26.98 8.98 -7.53
C ASP A 68 26.79 9.49 -8.98
N VAL A 69 26.88 8.59 -9.98
CA VAL A 69 26.63 8.95 -11.39
C VAL A 69 25.13 8.94 -11.65
N PRO A 70 24.53 10.08 -12.06
CA PRO A 70 23.10 10.12 -12.39
C PRO A 70 22.78 9.22 -13.57
N MET A 71 21.68 8.45 -13.47
CA MET A 71 21.19 7.57 -14.53
C MET A 71 20.30 8.29 -15.55
N LEU A 72 19.96 9.54 -15.29
CA LEU A 72 19.21 10.44 -16.17
C LEU A 72 19.97 11.74 -16.35
N THR A 73 19.89 12.34 -17.54
CA THR A 73 20.33 13.73 -17.71
C THR A 73 19.43 14.67 -16.93
N PRO A 74 19.88 15.90 -16.58
CA PRO A 74 19.04 16.86 -15.88
C PRO A 74 17.74 17.18 -16.63
N GLU A 75 17.78 17.25 -17.96
CA GLU A 75 16.63 17.53 -18.82
C GLU A 75 15.63 16.37 -18.80
N ALA A 76 16.10 15.13 -18.91
CA ALA A 76 15.26 13.94 -18.83
C ALA A 76 14.63 13.79 -17.44
N ALA A 77 15.38 14.06 -16.37
CA ALA A 77 14.88 14.02 -15.00
C ALA A 77 13.78 15.08 -14.79
N LYS A 78 14.01 16.33 -15.27
CA LYS A 78 13.01 17.40 -15.20
C LYS A 78 11.74 17.04 -15.96
N MET A 79 11.83 16.61 -17.20
CA MET A 79 10.69 16.22 -18.03
C MET A 79 9.86 15.10 -17.34
N ARG A 80 10.53 14.07 -16.81
CA ARG A 80 9.85 12.98 -16.09
C ARG A 80 9.17 13.44 -14.80
N SER A 81 9.79 14.37 -14.07
CA SER A 81 9.19 14.96 -12.88
C SER A 81 7.95 15.79 -13.22
N GLU A 82 7.97 16.54 -14.31
CA GLU A 82 6.81 17.28 -14.80
C GLU A 82 5.67 16.33 -15.16
N ILE A 83 5.94 15.24 -15.88
CA ILE A 83 4.97 14.19 -16.19
C ILE A 83 4.45 13.52 -14.91
N TYR A 84 5.34 13.28 -13.92
CA TYR A 84 4.94 12.73 -12.62
C TYR A 84 3.90 13.63 -11.93
N ILE A 85 4.18 14.92 -11.84
CA ILE A 85 3.27 15.91 -11.22
C ILE A 85 1.99 16.02 -12.04
N GLU A 86 2.09 16.04 -13.35
CA GLU A 86 0.92 16.09 -14.21
C GLU A 86 -0.03 14.91 -13.99
N ARG A 87 0.51 13.70 -13.90
CA ARG A 87 -0.27 12.48 -13.62
C ARG A 87 -0.85 12.49 -12.20
N LEU A 88 -0.03 12.85 -11.20
CA LEU A 88 -0.47 12.90 -9.81
C LEU A 88 -1.69 13.82 -9.64
N PHE A 89 -1.69 14.98 -10.28
CA PHE A 89 -2.76 15.98 -10.21
C PHE A 89 -3.82 15.83 -11.32
N GLY A 90 -3.75 14.78 -12.12
CA GLY A 90 -4.73 14.47 -13.17
C GLY A 90 -6.19 14.51 -12.68
N PRO A 91 -6.55 13.97 -11.51
CA PRO A 91 -7.93 14.02 -10.99
C PRO A 91 -8.52 15.43 -10.84
N TRP A 92 -7.71 16.46 -10.62
CA TRP A 92 -8.20 17.86 -10.54
C TRP A 92 -8.48 18.48 -11.91
N ARG A 93 -7.92 17.95 -12.99
CA ARG A 93 -8.14 18.46 -14.37
C ARG A 93 -9.39 17.89 -15.01
N GLY A 94 -10.02 16.95 -14.37
CA GLY A 94 -11.20 16.24 -14.81
C GLY A 94 -11.03 14.74 -14.72
N GLY A 95 -12.08 14.03 -14.44
CA GLY A 95 -12.11 12.60 -14.27
C GLY A 95 -13.04 11.91 -15.26
N ASN A 96 -13.09 10.59 -15.16
CA ASN A 96 -14.01 9.74 -15.91
C ASN A 96 -15.03 9.08 -14.97
N PRO A 97 -16.11 9.77 -14.58
CA PRO A 97 -17.08 9.24 -13.62
C PRO A 97 -17.79 7.98 -14.12
N ALA A 98 -17.93 7.82 -15.43
CA ALA A 98 -18.48 6.58 -15.99
C ALA A 98 -17.58 5.39 -15.70
N TYR A 99 -16.27 5.58 -15.80
CA TYR A 99 -15.27 4.56 -15.44
C TYR A 99 -15.27 4.29 -13.93
N ALA A 100 -15.25 5.32 -13.09
CA ALA A 100 -15.31 5.17 -11.64
C ALA A 100 -16.57 4.41 -11.19
N ARG A 101 -17.74 4.76 -11.76
CA ARG A 101 -19.00 4.04 -11.54
C ARG A 101 -18.93 2.58 -11.95
N LYS A 102 -18.38 2.32 -13.15
CA LYS A 102 -18.23 0.94 -13.69
C LYS A 102 -17.37 0.10 -12.76
N VAL A 103 -16.19 0.61 -12.35
CA VAL A 103 -15.26 -0.09 -11.45
C VAL A 103 -15.92 -0.37 -10.11
N ALA A 104 -16.47 0.64 -9.44
CA ALA A 104 -17.11 0.47 -8.12
C ALA A 104 -18.29 -0.51 -8.18
N SER A 105 -19.14 -0.42 -9.22
CA SER A 105 -20.29 -1.32 -9.39
C SER A 105 -19.83 -2.76 -9.65
N LYS A 106 -18.78 -2.97 -10.46
CA LYS A 106 -18.20 -4.30 -10.73
C LYS A 106 -17.67 -4.93 -9.43
N MET A 107 -16.92 -4.17 -8.64
CA MET A 107 -16.37 -4.63 -7.35
C MET A 107 -17.47 -5.01 -6.36
N LEU A 108 -18.45 -4.13 -6.17
CA LEU A 108 -19.61 -4.40 -5.31
C LEU A 108 -20.31 -5.68 -5.74
N ALA A 109 -20.62 -5.85 -7.04
CA ALA A 109 -21.30 -7.02 -7.57
C ALA A 109 -20.46 -8.31 -7.42
N SER A 110 -19.15 -8.23 -7.66
CA SER A 110 -18.24 -9.37 -7.55
C SER A 110 -18.16 -9.87 -6.11
N TYR A 111 -17.90 -8.96 -5.17
CA TYR A 111 -17.72 -9.32 -3.76
C TYR A 111 -19.05 -9.68 -3.07
N SER A 112 -20.17 -9.14 -3.53
CA SER A 112 -21.49 -9.58 -3.05
C SER A 112 -21.82 -11.01 -3.44
N LYS A 113 -21.33 -11.48 -4.59
CA LYS A 113 -21.49 -12.91 -5.01
C LYS A 113 -20.60 -13.86 -4.21
N LYS A 114 -19.40 -13.39 -3.80
CA LYS A 114 -18.41 -14.17 -3.05
C LYS A 114 -17.93 -13.35 -1.85
N PRO A 115 -18.67 -13.33 -0.74
CA PRO A 115 -18.37 -12.47 0.39
C PRO A 115 -16.98 -12.70 1.01
N GLY A 116 -16.45 -13.93 0.91
CA GLY A 116 -15.14 -14.26 1.49
C GLY A 116 -15.19 -14.48 2.99
N TYR A 117 -14.08 -14.17 3.66
CA TYR A 117 -13.87 -14.46 5.07
C TYR A 117 -13.34 -13.23 5.82
N ASP A 118 -13.67 -13.15 7.11
CA ASP A 118 -13.14 -12.13 8.02
C ASP A 118 -11.71 -12.47 8.52
N GLU A 119 -11.19 -11.66 9.42
CA GLU A 119 -9.86 -11.84 10.03
C GLU A 119 -9.74 -13.10 10.91
N ASN A 120 -10.85 -13.65 11.39
CA ASN A 120 -10.92 -14.87 12.18
C ASN A 120 -11.10 -16.12 11.32
N GLY A 121 -11.19 -15.95 9.99
CA GLY A 121 -11.46 -17.03 9.05
C GLY A 121 -12.92 -17.47 9.00
N MET A 122 -13.84 -16.68 9.59
CA MET A 122 -15.27 -16.91 9.51
C MET A 122 -15.83 -16.35 8.20
N ALA A 123 -16.70 -17.11 7.55
CA ALA A 123 -17.32 -16.67 6.30
C ALA A 123 -18.22 -15.45 6.54
N HIS A 124 -18.01 -14.39 5.75
CA HIS A 124 -18.96 -13.29 5.71
C HIS A 124 -20.31 -13.75 5.21
N LEU A 125 -21.37 -13.40 5.93
CA LEU A 125 -22.73 -13.70 5.54
C LEU A 125 -23.29 -12.64 4.59
N ARG A 126 -24.29 -13.02 3.79
CA ARG A 126 -24.93 -12.11 2.82
C ARG A 126 -25.40 -10.77 3.43
N PRO A 127 -25.97 -10.69 4.64
CA PRO A 127 -26.33 -9.40 5.25
C PRO A 127 -25.16 -8.41 5.39
N TRP A 128 -23.93 -8.88 5.51
CA TRP A 128 -22.74 -8.01 5.53
C TRP A 128 -22.55 -7.29 4.19
N THR A 129 -22.55 -8.03 3.07
CA THR A 129 -22.44 -7.42 1.74
C THR A 129 -23.65 -6.57 1.37
N ASP A 130 -24.86 -6.99 1.78
CA ASP A 130 -26.09 -6.24 1.50
C ASP A 130 -26.07 -4.88 2.19
N ARG A 131 -25.59 -4.82 3.47
CA ARG A 131 -25.39 -3.56 4.20
C ARG A 131 -24.40 -2.62 3.50
N ILE A 132 -23.25 -3.14 3.08
CA ILE A 132 -22.22 -2.34 2.40
C ILE A 132 -22.74 -1.84 1.05
N THR A 133 -23.40 -2.69 0.27
CA THR A 133 -23.97 -2.33 -1.03
C THR A 133 -25.09 -1.30 -0.89
N TRP A 134 -25.93 -1.43 0.14
CA TRP A 134 -26.96 -0.44 0.46
C TRP A 134 -26.34 0.91 0.85
N ASN A 135 -25.28 0.89 1.66
CA ASN A 135 -24.55 2.10 2.07
C ASN A 135 -23.83 2.77 0.89
N ALA A 136 -23.24 1.99 -0.01
CA ALA A 136 -22.58 2.49 -1.23
C ALA A 136 -23.52 3.33 -2.11
N ASN A 137 -24.84 3.11 -2.05
CA ASN A 137 -25.89 3.92 -2.68
C ASN A 137 -25.67 4.24 -4.17
N MET A 138 -25.14 3.31 -4.94
CA MET A 138 -24.75 3.52 -6.35
C MET A 138 -25.92 3.91 -7.27
N ARG A 139 -27.18 3.80 -6.80
CA ARG A 139 -28.37 4.31 -7.54
C ARG A 139 -28.36 5.83 -7.64
N SER A 140 -27.83 6.51 -6.63
CA SER A 140 -27.69 7.98 -6.58
C SER A 140 -26.27 8.43 -6.98
N PHE A 141 -25.57 7.64 -7.78
CA PHE A 141 -24.20 7.97 -8.22
C PHE A 141 -24.10 9.37 -8.82
N ALA A 142 -22.90 9.98 -8.71
CA ALA A 142 -22.59 11.37 -9.04
C ALA A 142 -23.23 12.39 -8.08
N SER A 143 -23.36 12.02 -6.79
CA SER A 143 -23.92 12.92 -5.78
C SER A 143 -22.99 14.06 -5.37
N ALA A 144 -21.72 14.02 -5.74
CA ALA A 144 -20.73 15.04 -5.33
C ALA A 144 -20.06 15.72 -6.54
N ARG A 145 -19.13 15.07 -7.23
CA ARG A 145 -18.29 15.59 -8.31
C ARG A 145 -17.56 16.89 -7.95
N ARG A 146 -16.65 16.77 -7.01
CA ARG A 146 -15.86 17.91 -6.50
C ARG A 146 -14.40 17.51 -6.32
N PRO A 147 -13.44 18.36 -6.72
CA PRO A 147 -12.02 18.13 -6.41
C PRO A 147 -11.80 18.21 -4.90
N ALA A 148 -10.91 17.35 -4.43
CA ALA A 148 -10.52 17.26 -3.03
C ALA A 148 -9.05 16.83 -2.92
N ILE A 149 -8.54 16.82 -1.70
CA ILE A 149 -7.17 16.41 -1.37
C ILE A 149 -7.19 15.58 -0.10
N ALA A 150 -6.32 14.58 -0.02
CA ALA A 150 -6.12 13.83 1.21
C ALA A 150 -5.42 14.70 2.26
N VAL A 151 -6.06 14.87 3.41
CA VAL A 151 -5.53 15.67 4.56
C VAL A 151 -4.85 14.78 5.62
N SER A 152 -4.90 13.47 5.41
CA SER A 152 -4.17 12.45 6.18
C SER A 152 -3.82 11.27 5.28
N ASN A 153 -2.93 10.40 5.77
CA ASN A 153 -2.71 9.11 5.10
C ASN A 153 -3.96 8.25 5.24
N THR A 154 -4.44 7.71 4.14
CA THR A 154 -5.71 6.98 4.11
C THR A 154 -5.67 5.77 3.18
N ASN A 155 -6.71 4.94 3.26
CA ASN A 155 -6.85 3.72 2.48
C ASN A 155 -7.79 3.94 1.29
N LEU A 156 -7.36 3.48 0.12
CA LEU A 156 -8.23 3.34 -1.05
C LEU A 156 -8.81 1.93 -1.05
N ARG A 157 -10.12 1.83 -0.91
CA ARG A 157 -10.85 0.57 -0.72
C ARG A 157 -11.74 0.23 -1.91
N ALA A 158 -11.91 -1.05 -2.19
CA ALA A 158 -12.81 -1.53 -3.23
C ALA A 158 -14.30 -1.40 -2.85
N MET A 159 -14.60 -1.38 -1.56
CA MET A 159 -15.95 -1.21 -0.99
C MET A 159 -15.90 -0.23 0.18
N PRO A 160 -17.01 0.48 0.49
CA PRO A 160 -17.06 1.45 1.59
C PRO A 160 -17.15 0.76 2.96
N THR A 161 -16.07 0.09 3.34
CA THR A 161 -15.90 -0.59 4.64
C THR A 161 -14.42 -0.73 4.99
N MET A 162 -14.10 -0.72 6.29
CA MET A 162 -12.79 -1.11 6.81
C MET A 162 -12.74 -2.60 7.17
N ASP A 163 -13.89 -3.28 7.27
CA ASP A 163 -13.91 -4.72 7.50
C ASP A 163 -13.08 -5.41 6.39
N PRO A 164 -12.16 -6.31 6.74
CA PRO A 164 -11.37 -7.00 5.74
C PRO A 164 -12.19 -8.09 5.03
N ARG A 165 -11.75 -8.41 3.83
CA ARG A 165 -12.25 -9.56 3.08
C ARG A 165 -11.09 -10.40 2.60
N TYR A 166 -10.99 -11.59 3.13
CA TYR A 166 -9.98 -12.57 2.72
C TYR A 166 -10.56 -13.61 1.75
N GLY A 167 -9.69 -14.23 0.97
CA GLY A 167 -9.98 -15.45 0.25
C GLY A 167 -10.06 -16.65 1.20
N THR A 168 -10.02 -17.87 0.65
CA THR A 168 -10.15 -19.11 1.45
C THR A 168 -9.04 -19.22 2.49
N PRO A 169 -9.37 -19.36 3.79
CA PRO A 169 -8.37 -19.55 4.84
C PRO A 169 -7.47 -20.76 4.54
N GLY A 170 -6.22 -20.68 4.91
CA GLY A 170 -5.24 -21.75 4.69
C GLY A 170 -4.64 -21.82 3.28
N ARG A 171 -5.26 -21.24 2.26
CA ARG A 171 -4.65 -21.19 0.92
C ARG A 171 -3.57 -20.10 0.86
N PRO A 172 -2.37 -20.40 0.34
CA PRO A 172 -1.32 -19.40 0.13
C PRO A 172 -1.81 -18.23 -0.74
N GLY A 173 -1.56 -16.99 -0.29
CA GLY A 173 -1.96 -15.78 -1.00
C GLY A 173 -3.45 -15.38 -0.86
N GLN A 174 -4.24 -16.07 -0.03
CA GLN A 174 -5.68 -15.80 0.10
C GLN A 174 -6.15 -15.41 1.51
N GLY A 175 -5.52 -15.90 2.58
CA GLY A 175 -5.81 -15.49 3.95
C GLY A 175 -5.05 -14.22 4.33
N TYR A 176 -4.99 -13.93 5.65
CA TYR A 176 -4.17 -12.82 6.16
C TYR A 176 -2.73 -12.87 5.62
N PRO A 177 -2.16 -11.75 5.17
CA PRO A 177 -2.63 -10.36 5.24
C PRO A 177 -3.35 -9.86 3.97
N PHE A 178 -3.75 -10.73 3.05
CA PHE A 178 -4.24 -10.39 1.72
C PHE A 178 -5.72 -9.95 1.76
N ASP A 179 -5.98 -8.78 2.36
CA ASP A 179 -7.32 -8.16 2.32
C ASP A 179 -7.65 -7.69 0.90
N MET A 180 -8.52 -8.41 0.22
CA MET A 180 -8.91 -8.18 -1.17
C MET A 180 -9.66 -6.85 -1.37
N LEU A 181 -10.12 -6.19 -0.31
CA LEU A 181 -10.73 -4.87 -0.41
C LEU A 181 -9.71 -3.73 -0.33
N GLN A 182 -8.48 -4.00 0.08
CA GLN A 182 -7.43 -3.00 0.16
C GLN A 182 -6.72 -2.85 -1.19
N MET A 183 -6.92 -1.72 -1.86
CA MET A 183 -6.37 -1.45 -3.19
C MET A 183 -5.04 -0.69 -3.13
N SER A 184 -4.98 0.36 -2.31
CA SER A 184 -3.77 1.17 -2.13
C SER A 184 -3.83 1.99 -0.85
N ALA A 185 -2.67 2.45 -0.37
CA ALA A 185 -2.60 3.63 0.49
C ALA A 185 -2.49 4.90 -0.36
N LEU A 186 -3.04 5.99 0.16
CA LEU A 186 -2.87 7.35 -0.35
C LEU A 186 -2.14 8.17 0.70
N TRP A 187 -1.08 8.85 0.30
CA TRP A 187 -0.37 9.78 1.15
C TRP A 187 -1.17 11.09 1.37
N VAL A 188 -0.95 11.75 2.49
CA VAL A 188 -1.37 13.15 2.66
C VAL A 188 -0.90 13.98 1.46
N GLY A 189 -1.75 14.88 0.98
CA GLY A 189 -1.49 15.66 -0.23
C GLY A 189 -1.85 14.97 -1.55
N THR A 190 -2.35 13.73 -1.53
CA THR A 190 -2.82 13.06 -2.75
C THR A 190 -4.09 13.75 -3.25
N PRO A 191 -4.08 14.30 -4.48
CA PRO A 191 -5.28 14.90 -5.11
C PRO A 191 -6.26 13.82 -5.55
N VAL A 192 -7.54 14.09 -5.37
CA VAL A 192 -8.62 13.20 -5.77
C VAL A 192 -9.79 14.00 -6.38
N LEU A 193 -10.60 13.32 -7.18
CA LEU A 193 -11.92 13.83 -7.58
C LEU A 193 -12.99 12.99 -6.87
N VAL A 194 -13.79 13.62 -6.03
CA VAL A 194 -14.91 12.96 -5.35
C VAL A 194 -16.09 12.90 -6.31
N ASP A 195 -16.50 11.71 -6.70
CA ASP A 195 -17.64 11.49 -7.59
C ASP A 195 -18.94 11.25 -6.83
N HIS A 196 -18.83 10.56 -5.67
CA HIS A 196 -20.02 10.12 -4.95
C HIS A 196 -19.74 9.97 -3.45
N ILE A 197 -20.80 10.15 -2.64
CA ILE A 197 -20.76 9.98 -1.20
C ILE A 197 -21.70 8.85 -0.80
N SER A 198 -21.24 7.96 0.10
CA SER A 198 -22.06 6.90 0.67
C SER A 198 -23.28 7.46 1.42
N ARG A 199 -24.29 6.62 1.64
CA ARG A 199 -25.54 7.00 2.30
C ARG A 199 -25.34 7.58 3.71
N ASP A 200 -24.43 7.04 4.47
CA ASP A 200 -24.08 7.50 5.82
C ASP A 200 -23.14 8.72 5.84
N GLY A 201 -22.67 9.17 4.65
CA GLY A 201 -21.71 10.27 4.54
C GLY A 201 -20.28 9.91 4.95
N ALA A 202 -20.01 8.69 5.39
CA ALA A 202 -18.71 8.31 5.95
C ALA A 202 -17.66 7.95 4.87
N TRP A 203 -18.08 7.70 3.63
CA TRP A 203 -17.23 7.27 2.54
C TRP A 203 -17.44 8.11 1.28
N ALA A 204 -16.34 8.42 0.63
CA ALA A 204 -16.32 9.06 -0.68
C ALA A 204 -15.79 8.06 -1.73
N LEU A 205 -16.50 7.86 -2.82
CA LEU A 205 -15.96 7.24 -4.01
C LEU A 205 -15.18 8.30 -4.78
N VAL A 206 -13.90 8.04 -4.98
CA VAL A 206 -12.97 9.00 -5.58
C VAL A 206 -12.27 8.40 -6.79
N GLU A 207 -11.94 9.28 -7.74
CA GLU A 207 -10.92 9.02 -8.74
C GLU A 207 -9.56 9.51 -8.22
N THR A 208 -8.52 8.72 -8.42
CA THR A 208 -7.13 9.05 -8.09
C THR A 208 -6.25 8.83 -9.33
N ALA A 209 -5.01 9.27 -9.29
CA ALA A 209 -4.02 8.99 -10.33
C ALA A 209 -3.70 7.47 -10.48
N ILE A 210 -4.16 6.65 -9.53
CA ILE A 210 -3.85 5.22 -9.49
C ILE A 210 -5.07 4.40 -9.96
N ALA A 211 -6.22 4.59 -9.32
CA ALA A 211 -7.46 3.88 -9.58
C ALA A 211 -8.64 4.59 -8.89
N PRO A 212 -9.89 4.40 -9.33
CA PRO A 212 -11.05 4.79 -8.54
C PRO A 212 -11.28 3.83 -7.37
N GLY A 213 -11.76 4.34 -6.25
CA GLY A 213 -12.07 3.53 -5.07
C GLY A 213 -12.70 4.36 -3.94
N TRP A 214 -12.99 3.70 -2.82
CA TRP A 214 -13.61 4.32 -1.67
C TRP A 214 -12.58 4.76 -0.63
N VAL A 215 -12.72 5.99 -0.15
CA VAL A 215 -11.88 6.60 0.88
C VAL A 215 -12.77 7.10 2.01
N ARG A 216 -12.28 7.12 3.25
CA ARG A 216 -12.99 7.76 4.37
C ARG A 216 -13.17 9.25 4.07
N ALA A 217 -14.41 9.73 4.11
CA ALA A 217 -14.71 11.14 3.79
C ALA A 217 -13.99 12.11 4.74
N GLU A 218 -13.78 11.71 5.99
CA GLU A 218 -13.06 12.50 7.01
C GLU A 218 -11.58 12.71 6.73
N ASP A 219 -10.98 11.88 5.86
CA ASP A 219 -9.58 12.00 5.44
C ASP A 219 -9.39 12.93 4.24
N LEU A 220 -10.47 13.53 3.74
CA LEU A 220 -10.50 14.41 2.59
C LEU A 220 -10.95 15.82 2.97
N ALA A 221 -10.41 16.80 2.26
CA ALA A 221 -10.95 18.16 2.27
C ALA A 221 -11.16 18.64 0.83
N TYR A 222 -12.26 19.35 0.56
CA TYR A 222 -12.55 19.89 -0.76
C TYR A 222 -11.66 21.07 -1.10
N VAL A 223 -11.20 21.12 -2.34
CA VAL A 223 -10.40 22.23 -2.86
C VAL A 223 -11.22 23.06 -3.84
N ASP A 224 -10.89 24.34 -3.92
CA ASP A 224 -11.43 25.27 -4.92
C ASP A 224 -10.32 25.72 -5.87
N GLU A 225 -10.71 26.46 -6.92
CA GLU A 225 -9.75 26.91 -7.95
C GLU A 225 -8.59 27.75 -7.39
N PRO A 226 -8.81 28.69 -6.45
CA PRO A 226 -7.70 29.41 -5.82
C PRO A 226 -6.70 28.49 -5.10
N PHE A 227 -7.20 27.50 -4.34
CA PHE A 227 -6.35 26.51 -3.68
C PHE A 227 -5.55 25.68 -4.70
N MET A 228 -6.21 25.15 -5.72
CA MET A 228 -5.57 24.32 -6.75
C MET A 228 -4.49 25.12 -7.50
N SER A 229 -4.80 26.33 -7.92
CA SER A 229 -3.87 27.21 -8.63
C SER A 229 -2.63 27.54 -7.78
N GLN A 230 -2.83 27.93 -6.51
CA GLN A 230 -1.74 28.18 -5.57
C GLN A 230 -0.88 26.93 -5.36
N TYR A 231 -1.51 25.78 -5.14
CA TYR A 231 -0.85 24.53 -4.85
C TYR A 231 0.01 24.04 -6.02
N LEU A 232 -0.52 24.14 -7.25
CA LEU A 232 0.15 23.72 -8.49
C LEU A 232 1.21 24.70 -8.97
N SER A 233 1.21 25.97 -8.54
CA SER A 233 2.21 26.97 -8.93
C SER A 233 3.57 26.77 -8.26
N LYS A 234 3.68 25.83 -7.33
CA LYS A 234 4.89 25.62 -6.52
C LYS A 234 5.79 24.53 -7.12
N ALA A 235 7.07 24.57 -6.72
CA ALA A 235 7.93 23.41 -6.82
C ALA A 235 7.44 22.32 -5.86
N PHE A 236 7.82 21.08 -6.12
CA PHE A 236 7.45 19.95 -5.26
C PHE A 236 8.66 19.32 -4.60
N ALA A 237 8.45 18.80 -3.40
CA ALA A 237 9.43 17.98 -2.70
C ALA A 237 8.92 16.53 -2.60
N GLY A 238 9.81 15.59 -2.83
CA GLY A 238 9.63 14.18 -2.53
C GLY A 238 10.24 13.82 -1.18
N PHE A 239 9.50 13.10 -0.35
CA PHE A 239 10.00 12.63 0.94
C PHE A 239 10.92 11.43 0.74
N ILE A 240 12.07 11.45 1.43
CA ILE A 240 13.13 10.43 1.36
C ILE A 240 13.40 9.79 2.72
N ALA A 241 12.65 10.15 3.75
CA ALA A 241 12.67 9.54 5.07
C ALA A 241 11.28 9.07 5.47
N GLU A 242 11.23 8.08 6.36
CA GLU A 242 10.00 7.53 6.92
C GLU A 242 9.56 8.28 8.18
N GLU A 243 8.26 8.20 8.49
CA GLU A 243 7.67 8.68 9.74
C GLU A 243 7.96 10.16 10.04
N VAL A 244 8.10 11.00 8.99
CA VAL A 244 8.34 12.44 9.16
C VAL A 244 7.08 13.11 9.71
N PRO A 245 7.10 13.67 10.93
CA PRO A 245 5.94 14.34 11.50
C PRO A 245 5.69 15.66 10.75
N LEU A 246 4.43 15.90 10.37
CA LEU A 246 4.01 17.10 9.66
C LEU A 246 3.09 17.98 10.50
N LEU A 247 1.95 17.44 10.92
CA LEU A 247 0.95 18.17 11.67
C LEU A 247 0.43 17.34 12.84
N PRO A 248 0.14 17.98 14.00
CA PRO A 248 -0.68 17.34 15.00
C PRO A 248 -2.09 17.14 14.40
N GLY A 249 -2.52 15.90 14.30
CA GLY A 249 -3.86 15.59 13.81
C GLY A 249 -4.88 15.56 14.94
N VAL A 250 -6.16 15.73 14.62
CA VAL A 250 -7.26 15.66 15.57
C VAL A 250 -7.40 14.26 16.17
N ARG A 251 -7.12 13.23 15.39
CA ARG A 251 -7.20 11.81 15.80
C ARG A 251 -5.86 11.10 15.71
N LYS A 252 -5.02 11.48 14.78
CA LYS A 252 -3.72 10.86 14.53
C LYS A 252 -2.79 11.91 13.95
N GLU A 253 -1.54 11.91 14.39
CA GLU A 253 -0.50 12.74 13.80
C GLU A 253 -0.37 12.45 12.31
N VAL A 254 -0.33 13.51 11.50
CA VAL A 254 -0.11 13.42 10.05
C VAL A 254 1.39 13.28 9.81
N ARG A 255 1.79 12.20 9.17
CA ARG A 255 3.19 11.89 8.86
C ARG A 255 3.36 11.65 7.37
N ALA A 256 4.52 12.03 6.85
CA ALA A 256 4.95 11.65 5.53
C ALA A 256 5.96 10.49 5.59
N GLY A 257 6.01 9.70 4.53
CA GLY A 257 7.02 8.67 4.31
C GLY A 257 7.61 8.77 2.92
N VAL A 258 8.59 7.93 2.61
CA VAL A 258 9.20 7.86 1.27
C VAL A 258 8.10 7.72 0.21
N GLY A 259 8.16 8.57 -0.82
CA GLY A 259 7.17 8.60 -1.90
C GLY A 259 6.01 9.57 -1.70
N ALA A 260 5.84 10.18 -0.52
CA ALA A 260 4.95 11.32 -0.36
C ALA A 260 5.49 12.54 -1.13
N VAL A 261 4.60 13.30 -1.78
CA VAL A 261 4.96 14.47 -2.60
C VAL A 261 4.10 15.65 -2.21
N LEU A 262 4.72 16.74 -1.79
CA LEU A 262 4.06 17.96 -1.32
C LEU A 262 4.71 19.21 -1.92
N PRO A 263 3.95 20.31 -2.13
CA PRO A 263 4.53 21.54 -2.66
C PRO A 263 5.42 22.25 -1.63
N VAL A 264 6.43 22.93 -2.16
CA VAL A 264 7.38 23.73 -1.39
C VAL A 264 7.02 25.19 -1.52
N GLU A 265 6.76 25.87 -0.41
CA GLU A 265 6.50 27.30 -0.38
C GLU A 265 7.80 28.10 -0.43
N ASP A 266 8.84 27.66 0.31
CA ASP A 266 10.07 28.41 0.51
C ASP A 266 11.22 27.48 0.93
N THR A 267 12.45 28.00 0.92
CA THR A 267 13.64 27.30 1.42
C THR A 267 14.62 28.30 2.06
N ASP A 268 15.23 27.91 3.16
CA ASP A 268 16.33 28.62 3.78
C ASP A 268 17.72 28.08 3.38
N GLY A 269 17.77 27.21 2.39
CA GLY A 269 18.99 26.53 1.92
C GLY A 269 19.37 25.29 2.72
N VAL A 270 18.79 25.08 3.90
CA VAL A 270 19.01 23.91 4.78
C VAL A 270 17.71 23.11 4.95
N ARG A 271 16.56 23.80 4.97
CA ARG A 271 15.24 23.23 5.16
C ARG A 271 14.32 23.65 4.03
N LEU A 272 13.28 22.87 3.82
CA LEU A 272 12.17 23.16 2.91
C LEU A 272 10.92 23.49 3.72
N LYS A 273 10.22 24.56 3.34
CA LYS A 273 8.92 24.93 3.90
C LYS A 273 7.82 24.29 3.05
N ILE A 274 7.28 23.20 3.54
CA ILE A 274 6.31 22.36 2.84
C ILE A 274 4.89 22.84 3.14
N LEU A 275 4.03 22.91 2.12
CA LEU A 275 2.60 23.19 2.29
C LEU A 275 1.85 21.88 2.52
N VAL A 276 1.42 21.64 3.75
CA VAL A 276 0.65 20.45 4.13
C VAL A 276 -0.83 20.79 4.09
N PRO A 277 -1.67 20.01 3.35
CA PRO A 277 -3.10 20.23 3.36
C PRO A 277 -3.69 19.80 4.71
N ALA A 278 -4.61 20.59 5.21
CA ALA A 278 -5.31 20.36 6.46
C ALA A 278 -6.80 20.66 6.30
N PRO A 279 -7.69 20.06 7.10
CA PRO A 279 -9.09 20.41 7.09
C PRO A 279 -9.31 21.81 7.65
N GLY A 280 -10.03 22.64 6.91
CA GLY A 280 -10.47 23.98 7.28
C GLY A 280 -12.00 24.06 7.47
N PRO A 281 -12.54 25.26 7.67
CA PRO A 281 -13.96 25.48 7.87
C PRO A 281 -14.82 24.96 6.71
N GLY A 282 -15.96 24.36 7.02
CA GLY A 282 -16.90 23.87 6.02
C GLY A 282 -16.39 22.71 5.18
N GLY A 283 -15.35 21.97 5.63
CA GLY A 283 -14.78 20.84 4.90
C GLY A 283 -13.89 21.26 3.72
N ARG A 284 -13.50 22.53 3.64
CA ARG A 284 -12.53 23.02 2.64
C ARG A 284 -11.10 22.72 3.11
N ALA A 285 -10.20 22.55 2.15
CA ALA A 285 -8.78 22.41 2.45
C ALA A 285 -8.15 23.78 2.74
N GLU A 286 -7.24 23.80 3.72
CA GLU A 286 -6.30 24.87 3.97
C GLU A 286 -4.88 24.32 3.87
N THR A 287 -3.89 25.19 3.62
CA THR A 287 -2.49 24.83 3.68
C THR A 287 -1.90 25.22 5.04
N ARG A 288 -1.10 24.34 5.62
CA ARG A 288 -0.30 24.59 6.82
C ARG A 288 1.18 24.45 6.47
N PRO A 289 1.97 25.52 6.61
CA PRO A 289 3.41 25.46 6.33
C PRO A 289 4.14 24.68 7.44
N VAL A 290 5.01 23.77 7.04
CA VAL A 290 5.85 22.97 7.94
C VAL A 290 7.29 22.96 7.43
N TRP A 291 8.26 23.21 8.31
CA TRP A 291 9.66 23.11 7.97
C TRP A 291 10.16 21.67 8.12
N VAL A 292 10.77 21.12 7.06
CA VAL A 292 11.44 19.81 7.05
C VAL A 292 12.89 19.98 6.61
N THR A 293 13.76 19.10 7.08
CA THR A 293 15.18 19.12 6.68
C THR A 293 15.37 18.46 5.31
N GLN A 294 16.49 18.76 4.64
CA GLN A 294 16.86 18.07 3.38
C GLN A 294 17.17 16.57 3.56
N GLY A 295 17.38 16.10 4.79
CA GLY A 295 17.44 14.68 5.11
C GLY A 295 16.07 13.99 5.18
N GLN A 296 14.98 14.78 5.24
CA GLN A 296 13.60 14.28 5.30
C GLN A 296 12.89 14.37 3.96
N ALA A 297 13.08 15.47 3.23
CA ALA A 297 12.50 15.70 1.92
C ALA A 297 13.45 16.51 1.03
N VAL A 298 13.36 16.32 -0.28
CA VAL A 298 14.22 17.00 -1.27
C VAL A 298 13.39 17.58 -2.38
N LEU A 299 13.87 18.66 -3.00
CA LEU A 299 13.26 19.21 -4.22
C LEU A 299 13.28 18.15 -5.33
N MET A 300 12.15 18.00 -6.00
CA MET A 300 12.01 17.09 -7.14
C MET A 300 12.41 17.79 -8.46
N PRO A 301 13.03 17.03 -9.36
CA PRO A 301 13.52 15.67 -9.17
C PRO A 301 14.86 15.63 -8.41
N MET A 302 14.99 14.74 -7.44
CA MET A 302 16.28 14.38 -6.88
C MET A 302 17.14 13.70 -7.97
N PRO A 303 18.45 13.95 -8.07
CA PRO A 303 19.30 13.20 -9.01
C PRO A 303 19.18 11.68 -8.80
N ALA A 304 18.77 10.98 -9.85
CA ALA A 304 18.56 9.53 -9.83
C ALA A 304 19.92 8.80 -9.92
N THR A 305 20.70 8.86 -8.83
CA THR A 305 21.94 8.08 -8.68
C THR A 305 21.66 6.77 -7.95
N PRO A 306 22.45 5.71 -8.19
CA PRO A 306 22.37 4.48 -7.42
C PRO A 306 22.41 4.73 -5.90
N ALA A 307 23.30 5.59 -5.42
CA ALA A 307 23.44 5.91 -4.00
C ALA A 307 22.19 6.59 -3.41
N ASN A 308 21.56 7.50 -4.15
CA ASN A 308 20.36 8.17 -3.68
C ASN A 308 19.16 7.22 -3.61
N ILE A 309 18.99 6.37 -4.62
CA ILE A 309 17.93 5.35 -4.64
C ILE A 309 18.16 4.30 -3.55
N ALA A 310 19.41 3.89 -3.33
CA ALA A 310 19.76 3.00 -2.22
C ALA A 310 19.41 3.60 -0.85
N ARG A 311 19.72 4.88 -0.61
CA ARG A 311 19.35 5.56 0.64
C ARG A 311 17.84 5.59 0.86
N ALA A 312 17.06 5.90 -0.18
CA ALA A 312 15.59 5.88 -0.11
C ALA A 312 15.05 4.47 0.17
N ALA A 313 15.58 3.44 -0.48
CA ALA A 313 15.21 2.05 -0.25
C ALA A 313 15.55 1.58 1.17
N ASN A 314 16.68 2.01 1.72
CA ASN A 314 17.09 1.68 3.09
C ASN A 314 16.14 2.22 4.15
N GLN A 315 15.44 3.32 3.91
CA GLN A 315 14.42 3.80 4.84
C GLN A 315 13.28 2.79 5.05
N MET A 316 13.05 1.93 4.07
CA MET A 316 12.02 0.89 4.14
C MET A 316 12.56 -0.46 4.64
N MET A 317 13.88 -0.61 4.80
CA MET A 317 14.50 -1.88 5.18
C MET A 317 13.93 -2.40 6.49
N GLY A 318 13.45 -3.64 6.47
CA GLY A 318 12.84 -4.27 7.65
C GLY A 318 11.42 -3.82 7.97
N GLN A 319 10.83 -2.85 7.25
CA GLN A 319 9.42 -2.48 7.42
C GLN A 319 8.52 -3.66 7.18
N ALA A 320 7.48 -3.80 8.02
CA ALA A 320 6.50 -4.85 7.88
C ALA A 320 5.76 -4.76 6.54
N TYR A 321 5.49 -5.93 5.96
CA TYR A 321 4.66 -6.05 4.76
C TYR A 321 3.22 -5.61 5.02
N GLY A 322 2.65 -4.82 4.14
CA GLY A 322 1.25 -4.42 4.16
C GLY A 322 0.61 -4.55 2.78
N TRP A 323 -0.22 -5.58 2.60
CA TRP A 323 -0.97 -5.78 1.37
C TRP A 323 -1.77 -4.53 0.99
N GLY A 324 -1.67 -4.12 -0.26
CA GLY A 324 -2.37 -2.92 -0.74
C GLY A 324 -1.98 -1.62 -0.02
N GLY A 325 -0.89 -1.60 0.75
CA GLY A 325 -0.51 -0.43 1.53
C GLY A 325 -1.25 -0.26 2.86
N LEU A 326 -1.95 -1.31 3.33
CA LEU A 326 -2.73 -1.27 4.57
C LEU A 326 -1.87 -0.78 5.75
N ASP A 327 -2.45 0.09 6.58
CA ASP A 327 -1.82 0.72 7.74
C ASP A 327 -0.55 1.54 7.43
N GLY A 328 -0.47 2.12 6.22
CA GLY A 328 0.68 2.90 5.78
C GLY A 328 1.93 2.08 5.51
N LYS A 329 1.82 0.74 5.51
CA LYS A 329 2.89 -0.18 5.11
C LYS A 329 2.89 -0.35 3.59
N ARG A 330 3.81 -1.16 3.08
CA ARG A 330 3.94 -1.39 1.63
C ARG A 330 3.91 -2.86 1.28
N ASP A 331 3.35 -3.18 0.12
CA ASP A 331 3.61 -4.41 -0.62
C ASP A 331 4.77 -4.21 -1.61
N CYS A 332 5.05 -5.19 -2.45
CA CYS A 332 6.18 -5.15 -3.38
C CYS A 332 6.12 -3.95 -4.35
N SER A 333 4.97 -3.72 -4.97
CA SER A 333 4.79 -2.67 -5.98
C SER A 333 4.63 -1.27 -5.37
N ALA A 334 4.10 -1.16 -4.14
CA ALA A 334 4.12 0.09 -3.41
C ALA A 334 5.56 0.49 -3.02
N ALA A 335 6.40 -0.47 -2.59
CA ALA A 335 7.79 -0.20 -2.25
C ALA A 335 8.59 0.33 -3.45
N THR A 336 8.52 -0.32 -4.61
CA THR A 336 9.22 0.15 -5.83
C THR A 336 8.71 1.51 -6.31
N ARG A 337 7.38 1.73 -6.29
CA ARG A 337 6.77 3.02 -6.67
C ARG A 337 7.24 4.14 -5.77
N ASP A 338 7.17 3.94 -4.46
CA ASP A 338 7.45 4.99 -3.50
C ASP A 338 8.96 5.32 -3.44
N VAL A 339 9.85 4.30 -3.56
CA VAL A 339 11.31 4.53 -3.67
C VAL A 339 11.66 5.44 -4.85
N LEU A 340 10.97 5.29 -5.99
CA LEU A 340 11.31 6.01 -7.22
C LEU A 340 10.61 7.37 -7.36
N ALA A 341 9.60 7.65 -6.55
CA ALA A 341 8.83 8.90 -6.61
C ALA A 341 9.66 10.19 -6.42
N PRO A 342 10.61 10.29 -5.45
CA PRO A 342 11.41 11.51 -5.26
C PRO A 342 12.28 11.87 -6.47
N PHE A 343 12.53 10.90 -7.36
CA PHE A 343 13.33 11.06 -8.58
C PHE A 343 12.48 11.46 -9.80
N GLY A 344 11.16 11.69 -9.60
CA GLY A 344 10.22 12.01 -10.67
C GLY A 344 9.87 10.80 -11.56
N LEU A 345 10.17 9.58 -11.12
CA LEU A 345 9.91 8.36 -11.87
C LEU A 345 8.53 7.79 -11.48
N TRP A 346 7.55 7.96 -12.36
CA TRP A 346 6.21 7.44 -12.15
C TRP A 346 6.15 5.93 -12.38
N LEU A 347 5.59 5.20 -11.42
CA LEU A 347 5.23 3.80 -11.59
C LEU A 347 3.74 3.58 -11.31
N PRO A 348 3.06 2.73 -12.11
CA PRO A 348 1.71 2.26 -11.82
C PRO A 348 1.63 1.52 -10.48
N ARG A 349 0.40 1.33 -9.97
CA ARG A 349 0.20 0.67 -8.68
C ARG A 349 0.48 -0.83 -8.72
N ASN A 350 0.04 -1.52 -9.76
CA ASN A 350 0.15 -2.97 -9.87
C ASN A 350 1.48 -3.42 -10.48
N SER A 351 2.01 -4.55 -9.98
CA SER A 351 3.29 -5.12 -10.43
C SER A 351 3.29 -5.47 -11.92
N SER A 352 2.17 -5.96 -12.46
CA SER A 352 2.03 -6.29 -13.88
C SER A 352 2.09 -5.07 -14.80
N TYR A 353 1.57 -3.92 -14.35
CA TYR A 353 1.70 -2.66 -15.08
C TYR A 353 3.07 -2.02 -14.89
N GLN A 354 3.70 -2.17 -13.71
CA GLN A 354 5.09 -1.74 -13.51
C GLN A 354 6.05 -2.48 -14.45
N ALA A 355 5.78 -3.74 -14.74
CA ALA A 355 6.55 -4.51 -15.72
C ALA A 355 6.52 -3.89 -17.13
N LYS A 356 5.53 -3.06 -17.43
CA LYS A 356 5.37 -2.37 -18.72
C LYS A 356 5.76 -0.88 -18.66
N ALA A 357 6.20 -0.40 -17.51
CA ALA A 357 6.48 1.03 -17.29
C ALA A 357 7.90 1.46 -17.71
N GLY A 358 8.51 0.79 -18.67
CA GLY A 358 9.84 1.08 -19.17
C GLY A 358 10.23 0.17 -20.33
N SER A 359 11.52 0.14 -20.65
CA SER A 359 12.05 -0.76 -21.68
C SER A 359 12.05 -2.20 -21.15
N TYR A 360 11.19 -3.04 -21.71
CA TYR A 360 10.99 -4.42 -21.26
C TYR A 360 11.89 -5.39 -22.02
N ILE A 361 12.55 -6.29 -21.29
CA ILE A 361 13.34 -7.41 -21.82
C ILE A 361 12.71 -8.70 -21.32
N SER A 362 12.18 -9.51 -22.24
CA SER A 362 11.60 -10.81 -21.90
C SER A 362 12.67 -11.84 -21.56
N LEU A 363 12.46 -12.59 -20.48
CA LEU A 363 13.25 -13.74 -20.06
C LEU A 363 12.42 -15.04 -20.10
N GLU A 364 11.26 -15.01 -20.76
CA GLU A 364 10.41 -16.18 -20.89
C GLU A 364 11.10 -17.27 -21.71
N GLY A 365 10.94 -18.51 -21.31
CA GLY A 365 11.56 -19.66 -21.96
C GLY A 365 13.03 -19.92 -21.61
N MET A 366 13.70 -18.99 -20.92
CA MET A 366 15.08 -19.19 -20.46
C MET A 366 15.14 -20.10 -19.21
N ALA A 367 16.19 -20.89 -19.10
CA ALA A 367 16.54 -21.61 -17.86
C ALA A 367 16.93 -20.64 -16.74
N GLY A 368 16.89 -21.09 -15.47
CA GLY A 368 17.20 -20.22 -14.34
C GLY A 368 18.57 -19.56 -14.43
N GLU A 369 19.61 -20.33 -14.77
CA GLU A 369 20.97 -19.81 -14.92
C GLU A 369 21.10 -18.79 -16.05
N ASP A 370 20.48 -19.05 -17.20
CA ASP A 370 20.46 -18.11 -18.31
C ASP A 370 19.74 -16.80 -17.94
N LYS A 371 18.69 -16.88 -17.11
CA LYS A 371 18.02 -15.69 -16.56
C LYS A 371 18.95 -14.89 -15.67
N GLU A 372 19.72 -15.52 -14.80
CA GLU A 372 20.72 -14.82 -13.97
C GLU A 372 21.75 -14.10 -14.82
N GLN A 373 22.31 -14.78 -15.82
CA GLN A 373 23.29 -14.17 -16.73
C GLN A 373 22.68 -13.00 -17.51
N ALA A 374 21.44 -13.14 -17.96
CA ALA A 374 20.73 -12.05 -18.64
C ALA A 374 20.49 -10.85 -17.70
N ILE A 375 20.13 -11.10 -16.42
CA ILE A 375 19.94 -10.02 -15.43
C ILE A 375 21.26 -9.31 -15.17
N LEU A 376 22.37 -10.04 -14.97
CA LEU A 376 23.69 -9.46 -14.74
C LEU A 376 24.20 -8.68 -15.96
N LYS A 377 23.86 -9.12 -17.17
CA LYS A 377 24.31 -8.51 -18.43
C LYS A 377 23.50 -7.26 -18.82
N TYR A 378 22.19 -7.32 -18.66
CA TYR A 378 21.28 -6.28 -19.18
C TYR A 378 20.67 -5.40 -18.10
N GLY A 379 20.66 -5.87 -16.85
CA GLY A 379 20.13 -5.13 -15.72
C GLY A 379 21.04 -3.97 -15.31
N VAL A 380 20.44 -2.81 -15.07
CA VAL A 380 21.10 -1.64 -14.49
C VAL A 380 20.69 -1.57 -13.00
N PRO A 381 21.63 -1.74 -12.06
CA PRO A 381 21.31 -1.66 -10.62
C PRO A 381 20.60 -0.34 -10.28
N TYR A 382 19.61 -0.43 -9.39
CA TYR A 382 18.75 0.68 -8.90
C TYR A 382 17.85 1.32 -9.96
N SER A 383 17.85 0.79 -11.20
CA SER A 383 17.01 1.27 -12.31
C SER A 383 16.21 0.17 -12.98
N THR A 384 16.50 -1.09 -12.68
CA THR A 384 15.82 -2.23 -13.30
C THR A 384 14.87 -2.89 -12.32
N LEU A 385 13.62 -3.03 -12.74
CA LEU A 385 12.63 -3.85 -12.05
C LEU A 385 12.68 -5.28 -12.62
N ILE A 386 12.63 -6.28 -11.75
CA ILE A 386 12.50 -7.68 -12.11
C ILE A 386 11.07 -8.12 -11.81
N TRP A 387 10.37 -8.62 -12.82
CA TRP A 387 8.97 -9.00 -12.68
C TRP A 387 8.74 -10.51 -12.79
N MET A 388 7.84 -10.99 -11.94
CA MET A 388 7.20 -12.30 -12.04
C MET A 388 5.72 -12.19 -11.67
N PRO A 389 4.83 -13.12 -12.09
CA PRO A 389 3.43 -13.09 -11.73
C PRO A 389 3.23 -12.94 -10.22
N GLY A 390 2.53 -11.85 -9.82
CA GLY A 390 2.23 -11.51 -8.44
C GLY A 390 3.36 -10.88 -7.64
N HIS A 391 4.51 -10.53 -8.26
CA HIS A 391 5.61 -9.90 -7.52
C HIS A 391 6.52 -9.06 -8.42
N ILE A 392 7.10 -8.00 -7.83
CA ILE A 392 8.09 -7.15 -8.49
C ILE A 392 9.19 -6.77 -7.50
N LEU A 393 10.40 -6.63 -8.02
CA LEU A 393 11.62 -6.44 -7.23
C LEU A 393 12.49 -5.38 -7.89
N LEU A 394 13.22 -4.61 -7.08
CA LEU A 394 14.24 -3.69 -7.57
C LEU A 394 15.60 -4.41 -7.59
N TYR A 395 16.22 -4.51 -8.76
CA TYR A 395 17.57 -5.01 -8.91
C TYR A 395 18.57 -4.00 -8.34
N ILE A 396 19.46 -4.43 -7.42
CA ILE A 396 20.38 -3.54 -6.72
C ILE A 396 21.85 -3.90 -6.90
N GLY A 397 22.18 -4.93 -7.67
CA GLY A 397 23.55 -5.35 -7.92
C GLY A 397 23.74 -6.86 -7.76
N GLN A 398 24.93 -7.28 -7.39
CA GLN A 398 25.27 -8.69 -7.29
C GLN A 398 26.01 -9.01 -5.98
N TYR A 399 25.90 -10.27 -5.56
CA TYR A 399 26.68 -10.83 -4.46
C TYR A 399 27.15 -12.25 -4.82
N LYS A 400 28.46 -12.46 -4.78
CA LYS A 400 29.09 -13.74 -5.16
C LYS A 400 28.65 -14.26 -6.55
N GLY A 401 28.46 -13.36 -7.52
CA GLY A 401 28.04 -13.69 -8.87
C GLY A 401 26.54 -13.91 -9.09
N HIS A 402 25.71 -13.73 -8.04
CA HIS A 402 24.25 -13.83 -8.15
C HIS A 402 23.58 -12.45 -8.09
N PRO A 403 22.53 -12.18 -8.89
CA PRO A 403 21.76 -10.95 -8.80
C PRO A 403 21.11 -10.79 -7.42
N VAL A 404 21.20 -9.59 -6.87
CA VAL A 404 20.61 -9.22 -5.59
C VAL A 404 19.51 -8.20 -5.79
N VAL A 405 18.42 -8.34 -5.05
CA VAL A 405 17.22 -7.54 -5.19
C VAL A 405 16.73 -7.00 -3.85
N PHE A 406 16.20 -5.78 -3.88
CA PHE A 406 15.41 -5.20 -2.79
C PHE A 406 13.92 -5.40 -3.10
N HIS A 407 13.16 -5.89 -2.15
CA HIS A 407 11.72 -6.04 -2.27
C HIS A 407 11.02 -6.14 -0.91
N ASN A 408 9.74 -5.83 -0.89
CA ASN A 408 8.89 -6.12 0.26
C ASN A 408 8.07 -7.38 -0.05
N MET A 409 8.22 -8.43 0.77
CA MET A 409 7.57 -9.72 0.50
C MET A 409 6.88 -10.29 1.75
N TRP A 410 5.72 -10.91 1.53
CA TRP A 410 5.05 -11.64 2.60
C TRP A 410 5.75 -12.96 2.93
N GLY A 411 6.14 -13.73 1.93
CA GLY A 411 6.79 -15.02 2.14
C GLY A 411 6.80 -15.90 0.90
N MET A 412 7.22 -17.13 1.11
CA MET A 412 7.35 -18.16 0.07
C MET A 412 6.31 -19.26 0.30
N ARG A 413 5.76 -19.79 -0.78
CA ARG A 413 4.92 -20.98 -0.75
C ARG A 413 5.81 -22.22 -0.57
N THR A 414 5.42 -23.10 0.34
CA THR A 414 6.09 -24.39 0.59
C THR A 414 5.12 -25.54 0.35
N LEU A 415 5.68 -26.74 0.24
CA LEU A 415 4.93 -28.00 0.24
C LEU A 415 5.22 -28.71 1.56
N GLU A 416 4.18 -28.95 2.33
CA GLU A 416 4.32 -29.71 3.57
C GLU A 416 4.42 -31.22 3.27
N PRO A 417 4.99 -32.03 4.19
CA PRO A 417 5.17 -33.47 3.97
C PRO A 417 3.88 -34.24 3.65
N ASN A 418 2.74 -33.73 4.10
CA ASN A 418 1.41 -34.29 3.81
C ASN A 418 0.84 -33.86 2.44
N GLY A 419 1.62 -33.17 1.61
CA GLY A 419 1.21 -32.70 0.29
C GLY A 419 0.37 -31.40 0.31
N THR A 420 0.09 -30.81 1.48
CA THR A 420 -0.63 -29.55 1.57
C THR A 420 0.29 -28.36 1.33
N ASP A 421 -0.29 -27.25 0.86
CA ASP A 421 0.43 -26.00 0.73
C ASP A 421 0.72 -25.37 2.09
N GLY A 422 1.97 -25.03 2.31
CA GLY A 422 2.44 -24.27 3.44
C GLY A 422 3.07 -22.94 3.01
N ARG A 423 3.66 -22.24 3.98
CA ARG A 423 4.39 -20.99 3.70
C ARG A 423 5.53 -20.76 4.69
N ARG A 424 6.61 -20.15 4.20
CA ARG A 424 7.63 -19.51 5.04
C ARG A 424 7.40 -18.00 4.98
N VAL A 425 7.06 -17.42 6.12
CA VAL A 425 6.77 -15.98 6.21
C VAL A 425 8.08 -15.23 6.37
N VAL A 426 8.26 -14.18 5.57
CA VAL A 426 9.30 -13.14 5.71
C VAL A 426 8.66 -11.88 6.30
N GLY A 427 7.55 -11.44 5.76
CA GLY A 427 6.67 -10.41 6.31
C GLY A 427 7.24 -9.00 6.34
N LYS A 428 8.27 -8.70 5.53
CA LYS A 428 8.96 -7.40 5.58
C LYS A 428 9.76 -7.09 4.32
N ALA A 429 10.21 -5.85 4.22
CA ALA A 429 11.18 -5.42 3.22
C ALA A 429 12.56 -5.99 3.50
N VAL A 430 13.18 -6.59 2.50
CA VAL A 430 14.44 -7.35 2.61
C VAL A 430 15.29 -7.23 1.35
N VAL A 431 16.55 -7.60 1.50
CA VAL A 431 17.46 -7.90 0.40
C VAL A 431 17.63 -9.42 0.29
N THR A 432 17.47 -9.97 -0.91
CA THR A 432 17.66 -11.40 -1.19
C THR A 432 18.33 -11.62 -2.54
N THR A 433 18.79 -12.83 -2.79
CA THR A 433 19.02 -13.32 -4.15
C THR A 433 17.69 -13.77 -4.79
N LEU A 434 17.71 -14.07 -6.07
CA LEU A 434 16.56 -14.72 -6.74
C LEU A 434 16.50 -16.22 -6.45
N ARG A 435 17.55 -16.79 -5.84
CA ARG A 435 17.64 -18.20 -5.43
C ARG A 435 17.09 -18.45 -4.03
N LEU A 436 16.50 -17.44 -3.39
CA LEU A 436 15.92 -17.57 -2.06
C LEU A 436 15.07 -18.84 -1.95
N GLY A 437 15.40 -19.70 -0.99
CA GLY A 437 14.68 -20.94 -0.74
C GLY A 437 15.18 -22.17 -1.50
N GLU A 438 16.16 -22.05 -2.39
CA GLU A 438 16.64 -23.15 -3.23
C GLU A 438 17.17 -24.35 -2.40
N ILE A 439 17.78 -24.09 -1.27
CA ILE A 439 18.32 -25.12 -0.38
C ILE A 439 17.25 -25.81 0.49
N TYR A 440 15.99 -25.37 0.45
CA TYR A 440 14.93 -25.93 1.28
C TYR A 440 14.08 -26.93 0.48
N PRO A 441 14.09 -28.23 0.83
CA PRO A 441 13.35 -29.25 0.08
C PRO A 441 11.84 -28.98 -0.06
N GLU A 442 11.26 -28.28 0.94
CA GLU A 442 9.85 -27.88 0.90
C GLU A 442 9.55 -26.76 -0.13
N VAL A 443 10.60 -26.12 -0.69
CA VAL A 443 10.47 -25.12 -1.77
C VAL A 443 10.82 -25.79 -3.09
N GLY A 444 9.84 -26.40 -3.74
CA GLY A 444 10.09 -27.03 -5.04
C GLY A 444 10.58 -26.03 -6.10
N PRO A 445 11.28 -26.51 -7.15
CA PRO A 445 11.92 -25.64 -8.16
C PRO A 445 10.99 -24.61 -8.79
N GLY A 446 9.74 -24.95 -9.07
CA GLY A 446 8.74 -24.02 -9.63
C GLY A 446 8.29 -22.90 -8.68
N ARG A 447 8.74 -22.92 -7.41
CA ARG A 447 8.43 -21.90 -6.39
C ARG A 447 9.58 -20.95 -6.12
N ILE A 448 10.78 -21.26 -6.61
CA ILE A 448 11.97 -20.40 -6.54
C ILE A 448 11.74 -19.18 -7.44
N MET A 449 12.04 -17.98 -6.92
CA MET A 449 11.80 -16.73 -7.63
C MET A 449 12.48 -16.70 -8.99
N LEU A 450 13.73 -17.11 -9.10
CA LEU A 450 14.50 -17.14 -10.34
C LEU A 450 13.76 -17.87 -11.48
N ASN A 451 13.19 -19.04 -11.19
CA ASN A 451 12.47 -19.83 -12.18
C ASN A 451 11.15 -19.15 -12.62
N ARG A 452 10.59 -18.30 -11.77
CA ARG A 452 9.33 -17.58 -12.01
C ARG A 452 9.52 -16.24 -12.70
N VAL A 453 10.73 -15.66 -12.73
CA VAL A 453 11.01 -14.40 -13.43
C VAL A 453 10.59 -14.49 -14.89
N LYS A 454 9.89 -13.46 -15.37
CA LYS A 454 9.39 -13.32 -16.74
C LYS A 454 10.10 -12.25 -17.53
N GLY A 455 10.66 -11.24 -16.89
CA GLY A 455 11.38 -10.19 -17.58
C GLY A 455 11.95 -9.11 -16.67
N LEU A 456 12.65 -8.21 -17.32
CA LEU A 456 13.29 -7.02 -16.76
C LEU A 456 12.60 -5.78 -17.35
N THR A 457 12.48 -4.73 -16.54
CA THR A 457 11.99 -3.42 -16.99
C THR A 457 12.98 -2.35 -16.55
N LEU A 458 13.61 -1.69 -17.50
CA LEU A 458 14.48 -0.55 -17.24
C LEU A 458 13.63 0.71 -17.17
N VAL A 459 13.50 1.28 -15.98
CA VAL A 459 12.61 2.43 -15.73
C VAL A 459 13.30 3.78 -15.95
N ALA A 460 14.62 3.79 -16.03
CA ALA A 460 15.42 4.95 -16.39
C ALA A 460 16.46 4.52 -17.45
N PRO A 461 16.04 4.25 -18.69
CA PRO A 461 16.97 3.96 -19.77
C PRO A 461 17.81 5.20 -20.06
N ALA A 462 19.11 5.02 -20.19
CA ALA A 462 20.06 6.10 -20.43
C ALA A 462 19.82 6.91 -21.73
N ASP A 463 19.01 6.38 -22.64
CA ASP A 463 18.71 6.99 -23.95
C ASP A 463 17.45 7.88 -23.97
N GLY A 464 16.82 8.12 -22.83
CA GLY A 464 15.69 9.04 -22.69
C GLY A 464 14.42 8.64 -23.45
N ARG A 465 14.34 7.41 -23.97
CA ARG A 465 13.12 6.94 -24.65
C ARG A 465 11.91 7.00 -23.74
N ASP A 466 10.79 7.45 -24.30
CA ASP A 466 9.53 7.53 -23.59
C ASP A 466 9.11 6.16 -23.05
N ILE A 467 8.70 6.16 -21.79
CA ILE A 467 7.96 5.04 -21.23
C ILE A 467 6.58 5.08 -21.88
N PRO A 468 6.12 4.00 -22.55
CA PRO A 468 4.76 3.95 -23.08
C PRO A 468 3.78 4.32 -21.98
N GLU A 469 2.76 5.11 -22.30
CA GLU A 469 1.69 5.38 -21.33
C GLU A 469 1.10 4.04 -20.89
N PRO A 470 1.06 3.75 -19.58
CA PRO A 470 0.34 2.58 -19.13
C PRO A 470 -1.12 2.75 -19.52
N GLU A 471 -1.69 1.77 -20.21
CA GLU A 471 -3.14 1.68 -20.37
C GLU A 471 -3.80 1.85 -19.01
N ALA A 472 -4.90 2.62 -18.93
CA ALA A 472 -5.64 2.84 -17.70
C ALA A 472 -5.89 1.50 -17.01
N GLU A 473 -5.46 1.37 -15.75
CA GLU A 473 -5.52 0.12 -15.00
C GLU A 473 -6.95 -0.40 -14.94
N ALA A 474 -7.29 -1.37 -15.78
CA ALA A 474 -8.49 -2.17 -15.56
C ALA A 474 -8.25 -3.05 -14.30
N PRO A 475 -9.27 -3.27 -13.46
CA PRO A 475 -9.12 -4.19 -12.34
C PRO A 475 -8.63 -5.53 -12.86
N ASP A 476 -7.49 -5.98 -12.33
CA ASP A 476 -6.93 -7.29 -12.67
C ASP A 476 -7.84 -8.38 -12.11
N ASP A 477 -8.55 -9.08 -12.97
CA ASP A 477 -9.44 -10.20 -12.62
C ASP A 477 -8.66 -11.47 -12.21
N SER A 478 -7.32 -11.45 -12.23
CA SER A 478 -6.43 -12.60 -12.03
C SER A 478 -5.81 -12.70 -10.63
N GLN A 479 -6.20 -11.82 -9.67
CA GLN A 479 -5.74 -11.91 -8.28
C GLN A 479 -6.76 -12.60 -7.36
#